data_865d6889d3e84ef4856938ad72fc9b05
#
_entry.id   865d6889d3e84ef4856938ad72fc9b05
#
_cell.length_a   1.000
_cell.length_b   1.000
_cell.length_c   1.000
_cell.angle_alpha   90.00
_cell.angle_beta   90.00
_cell.angle_gamma   90.00
#
_symmetry.space_group_name_H-M   'P 1'
#
loop_
_entity.id
_entity.type
_entity.pdbx_description
1 polymer ?
#
loop_
_entity_poly.entity_id
_entity_poly.type
_entity_poly.pdbx_seq_one_letter_code
_entity_poly.pdbx_strand_id
1 'polypeptide(L)'
;MTKFIFVTGGVVSSLGKGITAASLAAVLEARGVSVTMTKMDPYINVDPGTMSPFQHGEVFVTEDGAETDLDLGYYERFLRHSKMSKSNNFTSGRIYQNVLNKERRGEYLGGTVQVIPHITDEIKSKILASGQGYDIAIIEIGGTVGDIESLPFMEAVRQMQVELGRNRAMLMHLTLVPYIASAGETKTKPTQHSVKELRSIGLQPDILICRSDHHISQDNRRKIALFTNVEERAVIMCEDAQSIYQIPRTLHEQDLDDLICERFGLDVPEADLSDWDKVVEAQLNPEAAVTVAMVGKYVELPDAYKSINEALLHAGITHKADVKIDYIDAELLETDDALFARLNGADAILVPGGFGERGTNGKMKAITYARENNVPYLGICLGMQLAVIEYARNVLHIDANSSEFHRTAAEPIIGLITEWLDERGELQIRSDDSDLGGTMRLGAQQAELVAGSKLAQIYGSTNITERHRHRYEMNNRYIEPLEQAGMTISGYSAKQHLVESVEIPNHPWFIAVQFHPEFTSSPRGGHPLFNSFVKAARNYSDNK
;
A
#
# COMPACT_ATOMS: atom_id res chain seq x y z
N MET A 1 8.79 -13.33 -25.20
CA MET A 1 8.67 -14.29 -24.07
C MET A 1 9.10 -13.58 -22.81
N THR A 2 8.30 -13.62 -21.76
CA THR A 2 8.58 -12.96 -20.48
C THR A 2 9.87 -13.44 -19.84
N LYS A 3 10.63 -12.53 -19.30
CA LYS A 3 11.86 -12.74 -18.54
C LYS A 3 11.57 -12.49 -17.07
N PHE A 4 12.22 -13.21 -16.17
CA PHE A 4 11.94 -13.20 -14.75
C PHE A 4 13.17 -12.76 -13.95
N ILE A 5 12.95 -11.80 -13.05
CA ILE A 5 13.93 -11.40 -12.04
C ILE A 5 13.37 -11.80 -10.68
N PHE A 6 13.99 -12.77 -10.05
CA PHE A 6 13.64 -13.20 -8.71
C PHE A 6 14.40 -12.36 -7.69
N VAL A 7 13.69 -11.82 -6.71
CA VAL A 7 14.25 -10.95 -5.68
C VAL A 7 14.14 -11.65 -4.32
N THR A 8 15.28 -11.91 -3.70
CA THR A 8 15.36 -12.53 -2.37
C THR A 8 16.09 -11.60 -1.40
N GLY A 9 15.93 -11.82 -0.11
CA GLY A 9 16.67 -11.08 0.91
C GLY A 9 17.24 -11.98 1.99
N GLY A 10 18.31 -11.54 2.61
CA GLY A 10 18.94 -12.25 3.70
C GLY A 10 19.41 -11.31 4.79
N VAL A 11 19.94 -11.88 5.88
CA VAL A 11 20.46 -11.21 7.08
C VAL A 11 19.35 -10.76 8.03
N VAL A 12 18.45 -9.86 7.58
CA VAL A 12 17.35 -9.29 8.40
C VAL A 12 16.09 -9.07 7.57
N SER A 13 14.95 -9.02 8.25
CA SER A 13 13.68 -8.55 7.67
C SER A 13 13.74 -7.03 7.43
N SER A 14 12.75 -6.49 6.71
CA SER A 14 12.62 -5.04 6.41
C SER A 14 13.87 -4.42 5.74
N LEU A 15 14.60 -5.23 4.96
CA LEU A 15 15.81 -4.80 4.25
C LEU A 15 15.50 -3.88 3.05
N GLY A 16 14.22 -3.70 2.70
CA GLY A 16 13.78 -2.86 1.59
C GLY A 16 13.72 -3.59 0.24
N LYS A 17 13.43 -4.90 0.24
CA LYS A 17 13.23 -5.68 -1.00
C LYS A 17 12.21 -5.05 -1.92
N GLY A 18 11.02 -4.74 -1.39
CA GLY A 18 9.90 -4.16 -2.16
C GLY A 18 10.28 -2.83 -2.82
N ILE A 19 10.88 -1.92 -2.06
CA ILE A 19 11.33 -0.62 -2.58
C ILE A 19 12.42 -0.78 -3.64
N THR A 20 13.40 -1.65 -3.41
CA THR A 20 14.49 -1.88 -4.38
C THR A 20 13.96 -2.53 -5.66
N ALA A 21 13.07 -3.51 -5.54
CA ALA A 21 12.44 -4.17 -6.67
C ALA A 21 11.56 -3.20 -7.48
N ALA A 22 10.75 -2.37 -6.79
CA ALA A 22 9.93 -1.35 -7.42
C ALA A 22 10.77 -0.25 -8.09
N SER A 23 11.89 0.14 -7.47
CA SER A 23 12.83 1.09 -8.06
C SER A 23 13.47 0.56 -9.35
N LEU A 24 13.89 -0.72 -9.35
CA LEU A 24 14.38 -1.38 -10.56
C LEU A 24 13.29 -1.45 -11.63
N ALA A 25 12.06 -1.82 -11.25
CA ALA A 25 10.91 -1.84 -12.16
C ALA A 25 10.68 -0.47 -12.81
N ALA A 26 10.77 0.61 -12.04
CA ALA A 26 10.61 1.98 -12.52
C ALA A 26 11.73 2.38 -13.52
N VAL A 27 12.98 1.97 -13.27
CA VAL A 27 14.09 2.23 -14.19
C VAL A 27 13.90 1.48 -15.51
N LEU A 28 13.50 0.21 -15.44
CA LEU A 28 13.23 -0.60 -16.65
C LEU A 28 12.02 -0.06 -17.43
N GLU A 29 10.96 0.39 -16.74
CA GLU A 29 9.82 1.03 -17.37
C GLU A 29 10.23 2.36 -18.04
N ALA A 30 11.14 3.13 -17.45
CA ALA A 30 11.68 4.35 -18.03
C ALA A 30 12.51 4.10 -19.31
N ARG A 31 12.98 2.86 -19.52
CA ARG A 31 13.60 2.39 -20.78
C ARG A 31 12.58 1.90 -21.81
N GLY A 32 11.29 1.97 -21.51
CA GLY A 32 10.22 1.48 -22.40
C GLY A 32 9.96 -0.03 -22.30
N VAL A 33 10.49 -0.71 -21.30
CA VAL A 33 10.23 -2.14 -21.04
C VAL A 33 8.89 -2.27 -20.30
N SER A 34 8.01 -3.16 -20.75
CA SER A 34 6.79 -3.47 -20.00
C SER A 34 7.11 -4.39 -18.81
N VAL A 35 6.84 -3.89 -17.60
CA VAL A 35 7.22 -4.57 -16.35
C VAL A 35 5.99 -4.84 -15.50
N THR A 36 5.93 -6.03 -14.89
CA THR A 36 5.01 -6.36 -13.81
C THR A 36 5.76 -6.83 -12.58
N MET A 37 5.12 -6.77 -11.43
CA MET A 37 5.69 -7.22 -10.17
C MET A 37 4.77 -8.20 -9.47
N THR A 38 5.33 -9.12 -8.71
CA THR A 38 4.57 -10.11 -7.94
C THR A 38 5.22 -10.32 -6.58
N LYS A 39 4.40 -10.30 -5.54
CA LYS A 39 4.78 -10.61 -4.16
C LYS A 39 4.40 -12.03 -3.82
N MET A 40 5.35 -12.77 -3.26
CA MET A 40 5.15 -14.11 -2.70
C MET A 40 5.39 -14.07 -1.20
N ASP A 41 4.34 -14.26 -0.40
CA ASP A 41 4.40 -14.21 1.05
C ASP A 41 4.44 -15.60 1.67
N PRO A 42 5.43 -15.92 2.50
CA PRO A 42 5.64 -17.28 3.00
C PRO A 42 4.67 -17.70 4.12
N TYR A 43 3.88 -16.77 4.66
CA TYR A 43 2.94 -17.10 5.74
C TYR A 43 1.76 -17.98 5.27
N ILE A 44 1.11 -18.67 6.23
CA ILE A 44 0.03 -19.64 5.99
C ILE A 44 -1.36 -18.99 5.89
N ASN A 45 -1.51 -17.70 6.20
CA ASN A 45 -2.76 -16.98 5.95
C ASN A 45 -3.10 -17.04 4.46
N VAL A 46 -4.39 -17.20 4.14
CA VAL A 46 -4.84 -17.27 2.73
C VAL A 46 -4.67 -15.93 2.03
N ASP A 47 -4.91 -14.86 2.76
CA ASP A 47 -4.64 -13.46 2.38
C ASP A 47 -4.45 -12.61 3.65
N PRO A 48 -3.98 -11.35 3.53
CA PRO A 48 -3.75 -10.49 4.69
C PRO A 48 -5.02 -9.80 5.23
N GLY A 49 -6.19 -9.97 4.63
CA GLY A 49 -7.40 -9.22 4.96
C GLY A 49 -7.87 -9.32 6.42
N THR A 50 -7.55 -10.44 7.09
CA THR A 50 -7.87 -10.67 8.51
C THR A 50 -6.69 -10.49 9.46
N MET A 51 -5.52 -10.11 8.93
CA MET A 51 -4.32 -9.95 9.74
C MET A 51 -4.34 -8.64 10.51
N SER A 52 -3.73 -8.64 11.70
CA SER A 52 -3.62 -7.43 12.51
C SER A 52 -2.66 -6.41 11.86
N PRO A 53 -3.06 -5.15 11.70
CA PRO A 53 -2.16 -4.09 11.21
C PRO A 53 -0.91 -3.91 12.08
N PHE A 54 -0.95 -4.26 13.37
CA PHE A 54 0.22 -4.23 14.24
C PHE A 54 1.31 -5.23 13.87
N GLN A 55 0.96 -6.30 13.16
CA GLN A 55 1.92 -7.35 12.78
C GLN A 55 2.38 -7.23 11.33
N HIS A 56 1.51 -6.78 10.44
CA HIS A 56 1.73 -6.80 8.98
C HIS A 56 1.65 -5.43 8.32
N GLY A 57 1.33 -4.37 9.08
CA GLY A 57 1.06 -3.06 8.51
C GLY A 57 -0.29 -2.99 7.80
N GLU A 58 -0.39 -2.09 6.83
CA GLU A 58 -1.59 -1.85 6.06
C GLU A 58 -1.97 -3.03 5.17
N VAL A 59 -3.27 -3.27 5.02
CA VAL A 59 -3.82 -4.11 3.96
C VAL A 59 -4.07 -3.24 2.74
N PHE A 60 -3.27 -3.44 1.69
CA PHE A 60 -3.45 -2.72 0.43
C PHE A 60 -4.54 -3.39 -0.41
N VAL A 61 -5.41 -2.60 -1.04
CA VAL A 61 -6.51 -3.10 -1.87
C VAL A 61 -6.28 -2.75 -3.33
N THR A 62 -6.29 -3.77 -4.19
CA THR A 62 -6.15 -3.62 -5.64
C THR A 62 -7.46 -3.19 -6.31
N GLU A 63 -7.40 -2.81 -7.60
CA GLU A 63 -8.61 -2.44 -8.36
C GLU A 63 -9.63 -3.57 -8.44
N ASP A 64 -9.18 -4.81 -8.58
CA ASP A 64 -10.04 -6.01 -8.64
C ASP A 64 -10.47 -6.55 -7.27
N GLY A 65 -10.23 -5.78 -6.19
CA GLY A 65 -10.70 -6.06 -4.84
C GLY A 65 -9.89 -7.12 -4.08
N ALA A 66 -8.66 -7.39 -4.47
CA ALA A 66 -7.80 -8.24 -3.67
C ALA A 66 -7.25 -7.47 -2.46
N GLU A 67 -7.34 -8.07 -1.28
CA GLU A 67 -6.65 -7.64 -0.07
C GLU A 67 -5.23 -8.23 -0.10
N THR A 68 -4.22 -7.36 -0.07
CA THR A 68 -2.83 -7.74 -0.37
C THR A 68 -1.85 -7.14 0.63
N ASP A 69 -0.61 -7.59 0.56
CA ASP A 69 0.51 -7.00 1.30
C ASP A 69 0.75 -5.53 0.90
N LEU A 70 1.23 -4.73 1.83
CA LEU A 70 1.52 -3.31 1.63
C LEU A 70 2.56 -3.02 0.53
N ASP A 71 3.41 -3.99 0.20
CA ASP A 71 4.42 -3.85 -0.84
C ASP A 71 3.79 -3.60 -2.23
N LEU A 72 2.56 -4.10 -2.48
CA LEU A 72 1.87 -3.81 -3.72
C LEU A 72 1.58 -2.32 -3.90
N GLY A 73 1.40 -1.61 -2.80
CA GLY A 73 1.30 -0.15 -2.81
C GLY A 73 2.59 0.51 -3.33
N TYR A 74 3.77 0.02 -2.92
CA TYR A 74 5.03 0.49 -3.50
C TYR A 74 5.11 0.20 -5.00
N TYR A 75 4.71 -1.00 -5.43
CA TYR A 75 4.74 -1.36 -6.85
C TYR A 75 3.91 -0.37 -7.69
N GLU A 76 2.68 -0.09 -7.30
CA GLU A 76 1.82 0.84 -8.03
C GLU A 76 2.30 2.31 -7.97
N ARG A 77 2.98 2.73 -6.89
CA ARG A 77 3.52 4.09 -6.78
C ARG A 77 4.75 4.31 -7.67
N PHE A 78 5.55 3.27 -7.87
CA PHE A 78 6.75 3.33 -8.69
C PHE A 78 6.45 3.11 -10.18
N LEU A 79 5.56 2.19 -10.53
CA LEU A 79 5.15 1.91 -11.90
C LEU A 79 4.06 2.89 -12.38
N ARG A 80 4.11 3.26 -13.68
CA ARG A 80 3.10 4.13 -14.32
C ARG A 80 2.01 3.34 -15.01
N HIS A 81 2.41 2.26 -15.69
CA HIS A 81 1.57 1.58 -16.67
C HIS A 81 1.07 0.23 -16.17
N SER A 82 1.60 -0.27 -15.07
CA SER A 82 1.20 -1.56 -14.50
C SER A 82 0.38 -1.35 -13.23
N LYS A 83 -0.87 -1.84 -13.26
CA LYS A 83 -1.70 -1.93 -12.08
C LYS A 83 -1.62 -3.33 -11.50
N MET A 84 -1.60 -3.40 -10.17
CA MET A 84 -1.56 -4.67 -9.46
C MET A 84 -2.98 -5.24 -9.34
N SER A 85 -3.05 -6.57 -9.32
CA SER A 85 -4.28 -7.34 -9.22
C SER A 85 -4.08 -8.53 -8.28
N LYS A 86 -5.13 -9.32 -8.05
CA LYS A 86 -5.05 -10.57 -7.29
C LYS A 86 -4.04 -11.58 -7.83
N SER A 87 -3.60 -11.43 -9.08
CA SER A 87 -2.55 -12.27 -9.66
C SER A 87 -1.13 -11.86 -9.25
N ASN A 88 -0.98 -10.69 -8.63
CA ASN A 88 0.31 -10.11 -8.27
C ASN A 88 0.69 -10.33 -6.79
N ASN A 89 -0.17 -10.97 -6.01
CA ASN A 89 0.13 -11.38 -4.64
C ASN A 89 -0.43 -12.77 -4.35
N PHE A 90 0.39 -13.65 -3.84
CA PHE A 90 -0.06 -14.93 -3.32
C PHE A 90 0.77 -15.41 -2.13
N THR A 91 0.09 -16.09 -1.22
CA THR A 91 0.63 -16.60 0.03
C THR A 91 0.88 -18.09 -0.04
N SER A 92 1.73 -18.62 0.83
CA SER A 92 1.85 -20.07 1.02
C SER A 92 0.48 -20.69 1.32
N GLY A 93 -0.32 -20.06 2.21
CA GLY A 93 -1.66 -20.56 2.55
C GLY A 93 -2.55 -20.76 1.34
N ARG A 94 -2.61 -19.78 0.44
CA ARG A 94 -3.40 -19.88 -0.81
C ARG A 94 -2.87 -20.96 -1.75
N ILE A 95 -1.55 -21.11 -1.87
CA ILE A 95 -0.94 -22.17 -2.69
C ILE A 95 -1.33 -23.54 -2.16
N TYR A 96 -1.15 -23.77 -0.86
CA TYR A 96 -1.50 -25.06 -0.23
C TYR A 96 -3.00 -25.35 -0.33
N GLN A 97 -3.85 -24.34 -0.09
CA GLN A 97 -5.31 -24.48 -0.23
C GLN A 97 -5.71 -24.89 -1.65
N ASN A 98 -5.10 -24.30 -2.68
CA ASN A 98 -5.36 -24.65 -4.07
C ASN A 98 -5.00 -26.11 -4.36
N VAL A 99 -3.81 -26.56 -3.92
CA VAL A 99 -3.34 -27.93 -4.11
C VAL A 99 -4.24 -28.94 -3.36
N LEU A 100 -4.60 -28.64 -2.11
CA LEU A 100 -5.51 -29.48 -1.34
C LEU A 100 -6.91 -29.55 -1.98
N ASN A 101 -7.42 -28.44 -2.49
CA ASN A 101 -8.69 -28.43 -3.21
C ASN A 101 -8.64 -29.27 -4.49
N LYS A 102 -7.53 -29.24 -5.25
CA LYS A 102 -7.32 -30.09 -6.42
C LYS A 102 -7.25 -31.57 -6.03
N GLU A 103 -6.56 -31.90 -4.94
CA GLU A 103 -6.51 -33.26 -4.39
C GLU A 103 -7.91 -33.76 -4.05
N ARG A 104 -8.70 -32.99 -3.29
CA ARG A 104 -10.08 -33.36 -2.90
C ARG A 104 -11.01 -33.54 -4.11
N ARG A 105 -10.78 -32.84 -5.22
CA ARG A 105 -11.52 -33.04 -6.48
C ARG A 105 -11.01 -34.19 -7.32
N GLY A 106 -9.95 -34.89 -6.87
CA GLY A 106 -9.37 -36.05 -7.58
C GLY A 106 -8.51 -35.70 -8.80
N GLU A 107 -8.06 -34.44 -8.94
CA GLU A 107 -7.27 -33.99 -10.09
C GLU A 107 -5.91 -34.68 -10.19
N TYR A 108 -5.39 -35.25 -9.09
CA TYR A 108 -4.14 -36.01 -9.06
C TYR A 108 -4.32 -37.52 -9.23
N LEU A 109 -5.53 -37.98 -9.59
CA LEU A 109 -5.83 -39.37 -9.96
C LEU A 109 -5.38 -40.42 -8.93
N GLY A 110 -5.42 -40.08 -7.63
CA GLY A 110 -5.03 -40.96 -6.52
C GLY A 110 -3.50 -41.02 -6.28
N GLY A 111 -2.72 -40.16 -6.94
CA GLY A 111 -1.29 -40.04 -6.70
C GLY A 111 -0.99 -39.43 -5.32
N THR A 112 0.18 -39.77 -4.75
CA THR A 112 0.66 -39.13 -3.51
C THR A 112 1.04 -37.68 -3.78
N VAL A 113 0.34 -36.74 -3.14
CA VAL A 113 0.61 -35.29 -3.28
C VAL A 113 1.72 -34.88 -2.31
N GLN A 114 2.76 -34.23 -2.83
CA GLN A 114 3.97 -33.86 -2.09
C GLN A 114 4.32 -32.38 -2.37
N VAL A 115 5.21 -31.79 -1.55
CA VAL A 115 5.70 -30.43 -1.80
C VAL A 115 6.37 -30.34 -3.18
N ILE A 116 7.24 -31.29 -3.50
CA ILE A 116 7.81 -31.47 -4.83
C ILE A 116 7.16 -32.71 -5.46
N PRO A 117 6.49 -32.62 -6.62
CA PRO A 117 6.39 -31.45 -7.49
C PRO A 117 5.13 -30.56 -7.28
N HIS A 118 4.12 -30.99 -6.52
CA HIS A 118 2.76 -30.45 -6.61
C HIS A 118 2.66 -28.99 -6.11
N ILE A 119 3.28 -28.68 -4.96
CA ILE A 119 3.31 -27.29 -4.43
C ILE A 119 4.23 -26.43 -5.29
N THR A 120 5.41 -26.94 -5.68
CA THR A 120 6.33 -26.19 -6.53
C THR A 120 5.76 -25.93 -7.92
N ASP A 121 5.00 -26.85 -8.52
CA ASP A 121 4.35 -26.66 -9.81
C ASP A 121 3.21 -25.62 -9.72
N GLU A 122 2.42 -25.61 -8.63
CA GLU A 122 1.42 -24.57 -8.39
C GLU A 122 2.07 -23.19 -8.28
N ILE A 123 3.18 -23.07 -7.53
CA ILE A 123 3.95 -21.82 -7.41
C ILE A 123 4.46 -21.37 -8.79
N LYS A 124 5.13 -22.25 -9.53
CA LYS A 124 5.65 -21.94 -10.88
C LYS A 124 4.53 -21.50 -11.82
N SER A 125 3.39 -22.18 -11.79
CA SER A 125 2.22 -21.83 -12.59
C SER A 125 1.72 -20.41 -12.30
N LYS A 126 1.64 -20.02 -11.01
CA LYS A 126 1.25 -18.66 -10.62
C LYS A 126 2.26 -17.60 -11.08
N ILE A 127 3.55 -17.87 -10.91
CA ILE A 127 4.62 -16.97 -11.38
C ILE A 127 4.55 -16.77 -12.90
N LEU A 128 4.40 -17.84 -13.66
CA LEU A 128 4.29 -17.76 -15.12
C LEU A 128 3.05 -17.00 -15.57
N ALA A 129 1.91 -17.22 -14.88
CA ALA A 129 0.67 -16.54 -15.18
C ALA A 129 0.75 -15.02 -14.88
N SER A 130 1.37 -14.63 -13.76
CA SER A 130 1.51 -13.20 -13.39
C SER A 130 2.39 -12.41 -14.36
N GLY A 131 3.36 -13.08 -15.00
CA GLY A 131 4.23 -12.46 -16.01
C GLY A 131 3.67 -12.40 -17.43
N GLN A 132 2.53 -13.02 -17.68
CA GLN A 132 1.98 -13.12 -19.04
C GLN A 132 1.65 -11.75 -19.64
N GLY A 133 2.17 -11.47 -20.82
CA GLY A 133 1.93 -10.21 -21.53
C GLY A 133 2.95 -9.10 -21.23
N TYR A 134 3.89 -9.33 -20.33
CA TYR A 134 4.96 -8.40 -20.00
C TYR A 134 6.32 -8.87 -20.52
N ASP A 135 7.23 -7.94 -20.76
CA ASP A 135 8.62 -8.24 -21.14
C ASP A 135 9.39 -8.78 -19.96
N ILE A 136 9.23 -8.15 -18.78
CA ILE A 136 9.88 -8.56 -17.53
C ILE A 136 8.83 -8.68 -16.41
N ALA A 137 8.94 -9.78 -15.65
CA ALA A 137 8.25 -9.97 -14.38
C ALA A 137 9.27 -10.00 -13.23
N ILE A 138 9.13 -9.09 -12.28
CA ILE A 138 9.95 -9.05 -11.04
C ILE A 138 9.16 -9.76 -9.94
N ILE A 139 9.73 -10.83 -9.39
CA ILE A 139 9.10 -11.71 -8.41
C ILE A 139 9.81 -11.53 -7.07
N GLU A 140 9.17 -10.83 -6.15
CA GLU A 140 9.70 -10.64 -4.80
C GLU A 140 9.29 -11.80 -3.88
N ILE A 141 10.28 -12.43 -3.27
CA ILE A 141 10.07 -13.49 -2.29
C ILE A 141 10.13 -12.88 -0.89
N GLY A 142 9.02 -12.95 -0.16
CA GLY A 142 8.93 -12.55 1.24
C GLY A 142 9.78 -13.42 2.16
N GLY A 143 10.00 -12.93 3.38
CA GLY A 143 10.84 -13.60 4.37
C GLY A 143 12.34 -13.41 4.12
N THR A 144 13.12 -14.16 4.87
CA THR A 144 14.59 -14.14 4.85
C THR A 144 15.10 -15.50 4.37
N VAL A 145 16.17 -15.50 3.58
CA VAL A 145 16.80 -16.76 3.15
C VAL A 145 17.28 -17.53 4.38
N GLY A 146 16.87 -18.80 4.46
CA GLY A 146 17.07 -19.66 5.61
C GLY A 146 15.79 -19.91 6.43
N ASP A 147 14.74 -19.09 6.26
CA ASP A 147 13.44 -19.32 6.90
C ASP A 147 12.77 -20.57 6.30
N ILE A 148 12.24 -21.43 7.16
CA ILE A 148 11.59 -22.69 6.75
C ILE A 148 10.40 -22.42 5.85
N GLU A 149 9.63 -21.38 6.16
CA GLU A 149 8.41 -21.02 5.44
C GLU A 149 8.67 -20.64 3.98
N SER A 150 9.86 -20.12 3.67
CA SER A 150 10.23 -19.68 2.32
C SER A 150 10.78 -20.81 1.42
N LEU A 151 11.11 -21.96 2.00
CA LEU A 151 11.77 -23.05 1.26
C LEU A 151 11.01 -23.54 0.02
N PRO A 152 9.67 -23.74 0.03
CA PRO A 152 8.94 -24.12 -1.18
C PRO A 152 9.04 -23.10 -2.31
N PHE A 153 9.04 -21.80 -1.97
CA PHE A 153 9.24 -20.73 -2.95
C PHE A 153 10.67 -20.76 -3.53
N MET A 154 11.68 -20.89 -2.67
CA MET A 154 13.08 -20.97 -3.11
C MET A 154 13.32 -22.19 -4.01
N GLU A 155 12.72 -23.34 -3.68
CA GLU A 155 12.81 -24.55 -4.51
C GLU A 155 12.13 -24.35 -5.88
N ALA A 156 10.96 -23.71 -5.93
CA ALA A 156 10.29 -23.37 -7.17
C ALA A 156 11.15 -22.43 -8.04
N VAL A 157 11.79 -21.41 -7.44
CA VAL A 157 12.71 -20.49 -8.13
C VAL A 157 13.91 -21.27 -8.68
N ARG A 158 14.51 -22.18 -7.89
CA ARG A 158 15.63 -23.01 -8.34
C ARG A 158 15.26 -23.85 -9.57
N GLN A 159 14.06 -24.46 -9.55
CA GLN A 159 13.56 -25.21 -10.70
C GLN A 159 13.35 -24.30 -11.92
N MET A 160 12.74 -23.13 -11.74
CA MET A 160 12.50 -22.16 -12.82
C MET A 160 13.80 -21.65 -13.44
N GLN A 161 14.86 -21.41 -12.64
CA GLN A 161 16.16 -21.03 -13.21
C GLN A 161 16.73 -22.09 -14.15
N VAL A 162 16.54 -23.39 -13.82
CA VAL A 162 16.97 -24.50 -14.67
C VAL A 162 16.08 -24.60 -15.91
N GLU A 163 14.76 -24.51 -15.76
CA GLU A 163 13.79 -24.68 -16.85
C GLU A 163 13.83 -23.51 -17.85
N LEU A 164 13.99 -22.28 -17.38
CA LEU A 164 13.99 -21.07 -18.20
C LEU A 164 15.37 -20.74 -18.77
N GLY A 165 16.42 -21.13 -18.06
CA GLY A 165 17.82 -20.82 -18.40
C GLY A 165 18.18 -19.35 -18.11
N ARG A 166 19.48 -19.06 -18.17
CA ARG A 166 20.08 -17.77 -17.80
C ARG A 166 19.60 -16.58 -18.63
N ASN A 167 19.11 -16.80 -19.83
CA ASN A 167 18.62 -15.74 -20.72
C ASN A 167 17.20 -15.30 -20.38
N ARG A 168 16.51 -16.01 -19.48
CA ARG A 168 15.13 -15.74 -19.10
C ARG A 168 14.89 -15.68 -17.60
N ALA A 169 15.83 -16.11 -16.78
CA ALA A 169 15.71 -16.09 -15.32
C ALA A 169 16.99 -15.54 -14.70
N MET A 170 16.86 -14.59 -13.79
CA MET A 170 17.92 -13.92 -13.06
C MET A 170 17.55 -13.86 -11.57
N LEU A 171 18.56 -13.99 -10.69
CA LEU A 171 18.37 -13.88 -9.25
C LEU A 171 19.11 -12.67 -8.70
N MET A 172 18.37 -11.74 -8.12
CA MET A 172 18.86 -10.60 -7.37
C MET A 172 18.69 -10.88 -5.87
N HIS A 173 19.75 -10.69 -5.10
CA HIS A 173 19.74 -10.95 -3.67
C HIS A 173 20.15 -9.71 -2.90
N LEU A 174 19.28 -9.27 -1.97
CA LEU A 174 19.55 -8.14 -1.08
C LEU A 174 20.21 -8.63 0.19
N THR A 175 21.24 -7.91 0.63
CA THR A 175 21.97 -8.18 1.87
C THR A 175 22.27 -6.91 2.63
N LEU A 176 22.65 -7.05 3.91
CA LEU A 176 23.10 -5.97 4.76
C LEU A 176 24.62 -6.01 4.91
N VAL A 177 25.25 -4.86 4.77
CA VAL A 177 26.65 -4.59 5.10
C VAL A 177 26.69 -3.61 6.27
N PRO A 178 26.59 -4.10 7.51
CA PRO A 178 26.46 -3.23 8.68
C PRO A 178 27.78 -2.51 8.98
N TYR A 179 27.66 -1.26 9.43
CA TYR A 179 28.77 -0.53 10.02
C TYR A 179 28.87 -0.87 11.52
N ILE A 180 30.05 -1.19 11.97
CA ILE A 180 30.30 -1.46 13.39
C ILE A 180 31.05 -0.28 14.00
N ALA A 181 30.34 0.59 14.71
CA ALA A 181 30.87 1.83 15.27
C ALA A 181 32.12 1.60 16.16
N SER A 182 32.14 0.55 16.96
CA SER A 182 33.30 0.20 17.80
C SER A 182 34.55 -0.23 17.01
N ALA A 183 34.39 -0.70 15.78
CA ALA A 183 35.49 -1.08 14.89
C ALA A 183 35.80 -0.01 13.82
N GLY A 184 34.93 0.98 13.66
CA GLY A 184 35.10 2.05 12.67
C GLY A 184 35.04 1.58 11.21
N GLU A 185 34.38 0.45 10.93
CA GLU A 185 34.38 -0.14 9.57
C GLU A 185 33.08 -0.90 9.26
N THR A 186 32.77 -1.00 7.96
CA THR A 186 31.72 -1.85 7.43
C THR A 186 32.15 -3.33 7.40
N LYS A 187 31.22 -4.25 7.71
CA LYS A 187 31.50 -5.69 7.79
C LYS A 187 30.80 -6.46 6.67
N THR A 188 31.59 -7.13 5.82
CA THR A 188 31.10 -7.91 4.67
C THR A 188 30.69 -9.36 5.05
N LYS A 189 30.98 -9.82 6.26
CA LYS A 189 30.66 -11.19 6.70
C LYS A 189 29.17 -11.55 6.67
N PRO A 190 28.23 -10.70 7.11
CA PRO A 190 26.80 -11.01 7.02
C PRO A 190 26.35 -11.28 5.57
N THR A 191 26.80 -10.47 4.61
CA THR A 191 26.56 -10.68 3.17
C THR A 191 27.11 -12.03 2.69
N GLN A 192 28.36 -12.38 3.07
CA GLN A 192 28.97 -13.65 2.69
C GLN A 192 28.19 -14.85 3.25
N HIS A 193 27.70 -14.76 4.50
CA HIS A 193 26.91 -15.82 5.12
C HIS A 193 25.54 -15.95 4.47
N SER A 194 24.87 -14.84 4.17
CA SER A 194 23.56 -14.84 3.50
C SER A 194 23.65 -15.51 2.11
N VAL A 195 24.67 -15.17 1.32
CA VAL A 195 24.89 -15.82 0.02
C VAL A 195 25.29 -17.30 0.17
N LYS A 196 26.05 -17.64 1.21
CA LYS A 196 26.36 -19.05 1.49
C LYS A 196 25.08 -19.85 1.78
N GLU A 197 24.17 -19.30 2.57
CA GLU A 197 22.87 -19.92 2.88
C GLU A 197 22.05 -20.11 1.60
N LEU A 198 21.93 -19.06 0.77
CA LEU A 198 21.25 -19.13 -0.52
C LEU A 198 21.84 -20.23 -1.43
N ARG A 199 23.17 -20.36 -1.46
CA ARG A 199 23.86 -21.40 -2.23
C ARG A 199 23.64 -22.81 -1.68
N SER A 200 23.40 -22.96 -0.38
CA SER A 200 23.08 -24.27 0.22
C SER A 200 21.73 -24.82 -0.29
N ILE A 201 20.82 -23.93 -0.71
CA ILE A 201 19.54 -24.27 -1.36
C ILE A 201 19.72 -24.56 -2.87
N GLY A 202 20.92 -24.31 -3.42
CA GLY A 202 21.22 -24.50 -4.83
C GLY A 202 20.98 -23.27 -5.71
N LEU A 203 20.86 -22.08 -5.10
CA LEU A 203 20.67 -20.80 -5.79
C LEU A 203 21.96 -19.97 -5.75
N GLN A 204 22.41 -19.48 -6.92
CA GLN A 204 23.53 -18.54 -7.05
C GLN A 204 22.98 -17.18 -7.49
N PRO A 205 23.20 -16.09 -6.73
CA PRO A 205 22.75 -14.78 -7.17
C PRO A 205 23.56 -14.31 -8.38
N ASP A 206 22.88 -13.69 -9.33
CA ASP A 206 23.47 -12.99 -10.46
C ASP A 206 23.82 -11.54 -10.09
N ILE A 207 23.02 -10.95 -9.21
CA ILE A 207 23.16 -9.57 -8.73
C ILE A 207 23.08 -9.56 -7.20
N LEU A 208 23.93 -8.76 -6.56
CA LEU A 208 23.84 -8.44 -5.13
C LEU A 208 23.54 -6.96 -4.93
N ILE A 209 22.50 -6.68 -4.13
CA ILE A 209 22.23 -5.33 -3.63
C ILE A 209 22.70 -5.29 -2.17
N CYS A 210 23.68 -4.47 -1.90
CA CYS A 210 24.32 -4.34 -0.59
C CYS A 210 23.80 -3.07 0.11
N ARG A 211 22.83 -3.24 1.06
CA ARG A 211 22.33 -2.16 1.90
C ARG A 211 23.33 -1.81 2.99
N SER A 212 23.51 -0.53 3.26
CA SER A 212 24.33 0.01 4.36
C SER A 212 23.87 1.40 4.76
N ASP A 213 24.01 1.71 6.02
CA ASP A 213 23.88 3.08 6.56
C ASP A 213 25.14 3.92 6.37
N HIS A 214 26.22 3.32 5.88
CA HIS A 214 27.51 3.96 5.64
C HIS A 214 28.09 3.59 4.28
N HIS A 215 28.99 4.45 3.79
CA HIS A 215 29.68 4.19 2.52
C HIS A 215 30.44 2.85 2.52
N ILE A 216 30.21 2.06 1.49
CA ILE A 216 30.91 0.80 1.24
C ILE A 216 32.06 1.06 0.27
N SER A 217 33.30 0.88 0.76
CA SER A 217 34.49 1.11 -0.05
C SER A 217 34.60 0.14 -1.25
N GLN A 218 35.31 0.56 -2.30
CA GLN A 218 35.55 -0.27 -3.47
C GLN A 218 36.29 -1.58 -3.14
N ASP A 219 37.14 -1.56 -2.11
CA ASP A 219 37.83 -2.79 -1.64
C ASP A 219 36.86 -3.77 -1.01
N ASN A 220 35.85 -3.28 -0.25
CA ASN A 220 34.78 -4.10 0.28
C ASN A 220 33.89 -4.66 -0.85
N ARG A 221 33.60 -3.88 -1.89
CA ARG A 221 32.89 -4.33 -3.09
C ARG A 221 33.60 -5.49 -3.75
N ARG A 222 34.90 -5.36 -4.03
CA ARG A 222 35.75 -6.42 -4.59
C ARG A 222 35.78 -7.66 -3.73
N LYS A 223 35.91 -7.48 -2.41
CA LYS A 223 35.86 -8.56 -1.44
C LYS A 223 34.53 -9.30 -1.44
N ILE A 224 33.41 -8.58 -1.46
CA ILE A 224 32.07 -9.18 -1.58
C ILE A 224 31.98 -9.99 -2.88
N ALA A 225 32.32 -9.40 -4.02
CA ALA A 225 32.30 -10.04 -5.33
C ALA A 225 33.07 -11.38 -5.31
N LEU A 226 34.31 -11.37 -4.81
CA LEU A 226 35.15 -12.54 -4.72
C LEU A 226 34.55 -13.67 -3.87
N PHE A 227 34.07 -13.33 -2.65
CA PHE A 227 33.56 -14.35 -1.70
C PHE A 227 32.18 -14.88 -2.06
N THR A 228 31.40 -14.13 -2.82
CA THR A 228 30.04 -14.51 -3.23
C THR A 228 29.97 -15.08 -4.64
N ASN A 229 31.07 -15.07 -5.38
CA ASN A 229 31.15 -15.51 -6.78
C ASN A 229 30.15 -14.73 -7.68
N VAL A 230 30.11 -13.42 -7.49
CA VAL A 230 29.32 -12.47 -8.29
C VAL A 230 30.29 -11.51 -8.98
N GLU A 231 29.99 -11.12 -10.22
CA GLU A 231 30.80 -10.13 -10.94
C GLU A 231 30.85 -8.81 -10.14
N GLU A 232 32.01 -8.13 -10.09
CA GLU A 232 32.16 -6.89 -9.34
C GLU A 232 31.15 -5.82 -9.78
N ARG A 233 30.86 -5.69 -11.09
CA ARG A 233 29.85 -4.78 -11.63
C ARG A 233 28.42 -5.10 -11.21
N ALA A 234 28.16 -6.36 -10.82
CA ALA A 234 26.86 -6.81 -10.35
C ALA A 234 26.68 -6.74 -8.82
N VAL A 235 27.67 -6.20 -8.11
CA VAL A 235 27.58 -5.88 -6.69
C VAL A 235 27.22 -4.40 -6.56
N ILE A 236 25.96 -4.11 -6.34
CA ILE A 236 25.37 -2.75 -6.28
C ILE A 236 25.35 -2.28 -4.83
N MET A 237 25.85 -1.08 -4.60
CA MET A 237 25.84 -0.43 -3.29
C MET A 237 24.57 0.41 -3.13
N CYS A 238 23.82 0.19 -2.07
CA CYS A 238 22.61 0.90 -1.80
C CYS A 238 22.70 1.49 -0.38
N GLU A 239 23.22 2.69 -0.29
CA GLU A 239 23.28 3.46 0.97
C GLU A 239 21.88 3.95 1.34
N ASP A 240 21.67 4.25 2.63
CA ASP A 240 20.41 4.82 3.09
C ASP A 240 20.18 6.19 2.46
N ALA A 241 19.06 6.34 1.77
CA ALA A 241 18.69 7.55 1.05
C ALA A 241 17.76 8.44 1.88
N GLN A 242 17.84 9.76 1.68
CA GLN A 242 16.92 10.72 2.30
C GLN A 242 15.48 10.57 1.76
N SER A 243 15.35 10.08 0.53
CA SER A 243 14.08 9.76 -0.12
C SER A 243 14.16 8.40 -0.81
N ILE A 244 13.14 7.58 -0.65
CA ILE A 244 13.03 6.31 -1.39
C ILE A 244 12.97 6.54 -2.90
N TYR A 245 12.54 7.72 -3.34
CA TYR A 245 12.45 8.11 -4.75
C TYR A 245 13.80 8.45 -5.39
N GLN A 246 14.90 8.52 -4.60
CA GLN A 246 16.27 8.60 -5.11
C GLN A 246 16.80 7.24 -5.60
N ILE A 247 16.24 6.13 -5.09
CA ILE A 247 16.78 4.79 -5.35
C ILE A 247 16.78 4.43 -6.83
N PRO A 248 15.76 4.76 -7.67
CA PRO A 248 15.84 4.54 -9.12
C PRO A 248 17.11 5.14 -9.74
N ARG A 249 17.44 6.38 -9.39
CA ARG A 249 18.66 7.06 -9.86
C ARG A 249 19.93 6.36 -9.36
N THR A 250 19.96 5.99 -8.08
CA THR A 250 21.11 5.28 -7.47
C THR A 250 21.40 3.93 -8.15
N LEU A 251 20.36 3.20 -8.56
CA LEU A 251 20.51 1.92 -9.27
C LEU A 251 21.00 2.13 -10.70
N HIS A 252 20.45 3.12 -11.40
CA HIS A 252 20.81 3.48 -12.77
C HIS A 252 22.28 3.97 -12.86
N GLU A 253 22.72 4.83 -11.95
CA GLU A 253 24.11 5.34 -11.91
C GLU A 253 25.16 4.27 -11.66
N GLN A 254 24.76 3.06 -11.26
CA GLN A 254 25.62 1.91 -11.11
C GLN A 254 25.44 0.88 -12.24
N ASP A 255 24.84 1.26 -13.37
CA ASP A 255 24.64 0.48 -14.58
C ASP A 255 23.82 -0.82 -14.35
N LEU A 256 22.96 -0.86 -13.30
CA LEU A 256 22.20 -2.06 -12.98
C LEU A 256 21.22 -2.45 -14.09
N ASP A 257 20.51 -1.49 -14.64
CA ASP A 257 19.55 -1.67 -15.72
C ASP A 257 20.25 -2.06 -17.03
N ASP A 258 21.45 -1.51 -17.32
CA ASP A 258 22.28 -1.91 -18.45
C ASP A 258 22.74 -3.37 -18.33
N LEU A 259 23.19 -3.77 -17.15
CA LEU A 259 23.56 -5.16 -16.85
C LEU A 259 22.39 -6.13 -17.11
N ILE A 260 21.18 -5.75 -16.70
CA ILE A 260 19.97 -6.56 -16.90
C ILE A 260 19.60 -6.61 -18.38
N CYS A 261 19.61 -5.47 -19.07
CA CYS A 261 19.33 -5.40 -20.51
C CYS A 261 20.32 -6.21 -21.32
N GLU A 262 21.63 -6.10 -21.04
CA GLU A 262 22.69 -6.91 -21.65
C GLU A 262 22.42 -8.42 -21.44
N ARG A 263 22.15 -8.81 -20.18
CA ARG A 263 21.94 -10.22 -19.83
C ARG A 263 20.71 -10.83 -20.50
N PHE A 264 19.65 -10.04 -20.61
CA PHE A 264 18.41 -10.47 -21.25
C PHE A 264 18.36 -10.23 -22.76
N GLY A 265 19.39 -9.61 -23.33
CA GLY A 265 19.46 -9.27 -24.76
C GLY A 265 18.34 -8.31 -25.17
N LEU A 266 18.09 -7.29 -24.36
CA LEU A 266 17.12 -6.23 -24.65
C LEU A 266 17.85 -5.06 -25.31
N ASP A 267 17.38 -4.68 -26.50
CA ASP A 267 17.86 -3.49 -27.21
C ASP A 267 16.84 -2.36 -26.99
N VAL A 268 17.07 -1.57 -25.94
CA VAL A 268 16.19 -0.50 -25.46
C VAL A 268 17.00 0.75 -25.16
N PRO A 269 16.39 1.96 -25.24
CA PRO A 269 17.09 3.22 -24.95
C PRO A 269 17.55 3.30 -23.48
N GLU A 270 18.36 4.29 -23.17
CA GLU A 270 18.69 4.66 -21.80
C GLU A 270 17.46 5.15 -21.02
N ALA A 271 17.47 5.02 -19.70
CA ALA A 271 16.37 5.40 -18.85
C ALA A 271 16.25 6.94 -18.73
N ASP A 272 15.08 7.50 -19.02
CA ASP A 272 14.76 8.88 -18.68
C ASP A 272 14.16 8.93 -17.27
N LEU A 273 14.96 9.33 -16.31
CA LEU A 273 14.57 9.47 -14.89
C LEU A 273 14.27 10.92 -14.49
N SER A 274 14.11 11.84 -15.46
CA SER A 274 13.87 13.26 -15.20
C SER A 274 12.65 13.54 -14.33
N ASP A 275 11.63 12.68 -14.38
CA ASP A 275 10.44 12.83 -13.53
C ASP A 275 10.73 12.42 -12.08
N TRP A 276 11.57 11.41 -11.85
CA TRP A 276 12.03 11.05 -10.52
C TRP A 276 12.90 12.15 -9.91
N ASP A 277 13.76 12.77 -10.71
CA ASP A 277 14.59 13.89 -10.26
C ASP A 277 13.72 15.07 -9.79
N LYS A 278 12.62 15.39 -10.50
CA LYS A 278 11.65 16.42 -10.08
C LYS A 278 10.95 16.08 -8.76
N VAL A 279 10.56 14.80 -8.58
CA VAL A 279 9.94 14.32 -7.34
C VAL A 279 10.89 14.48 -6.16
N VAL A 280 12.14 14.06 -6.33
CA VAL A 280 13.19 14.17 -5.30
C VAL A 280 13.49 15.63 -4.98
N GLU A 281 13.68 16.46 -6.00
CA GLU A 281 13.94 17.90 -5.83
C GLU A 281 12.82 18.58 -5.04
N ALA A 282 11.56 18.32 -5.38
CA ALA A 282 10.43 18.93 -4.68
C ALA A 282 10.29 18.42 -3.24
N GLN A 283 10.62 17.15 -2.98
CA GLN A 283 10.58 16.57 -1.63
C GLN A 283 11.67 17.13 -0.73
N LEU A 284 12.91 17.26 -1.25
CA LEU A 284 14.06 17.66 -0.44
C LEU A 284 14.18 19.18 -0.25
N ASN A 285 13.50 19.97 -1.09
CA ASN A 285 13.52 21.43 -1.04
C ASN A 285 12.10 22.01 -0.89
N PRO A 286 11.38 21.71 0.22
CA PRO A 286 10.07 22.27 0.46
C PRO A 286 10.13 23.78 0.71
N GLU A 287 9.12 24.52 0.24
CA GLU A 287 8.98 25.97 0.40
C GLU A 287 8.13 26.34 1.62
N ALA A 288 7.40 25.40 2.19
CA ALA A 288 6.53 25.58 3.34
C ALA A 288 6.49 24.30 4.20
N ALA A 289 5.94 24.40 5.40
CA ALA A 289 5.65 23.24 6.24
C ALA A 289 4.21 23.32 6.74
N VAL A 290 3.54 22.17 6.84
CA VAL A 290 2.20 22.05 7.41
C VAL A 290 2.15 20.84 8.36
N THR A 291 1.34 20.95 9.41
CA THR A 291 1.15 19.86 10.37
C THR A 291 -0.26 19.29 10.23
N VAL A 292 -0.34 17.99 9.91
CA VAL A 292 -1.60 17.24 9.85
C VAL A 292 -1.72 16.37 11.09
N ALA A 293 -2.73 16.62 11.94
CA ALA A 293 -3.06 15.73 13.03
C ALA A 293 -3.82 14.52 12.49
N MET A 294 -3.20 13.33 12.55
CA MET A 294 -3.83 12.08 12.17
C MET A 294 -4.35 11.35 13.41
N VAL A 295 -5.68 11.36 13.60
CA VAL A 295 -6.33 10.78 14.77
C VAL A 295 -6.73 9.33 14.48
N GLY A 296 -5.92 8.39 14.91
CA GLY A 296 -6.01 6.97 14.56
C GLY A 296 -5.91 6.01 15.73
N LYS A 297 -6.03 4.71 15.44
CA LYS A 297 -5.94 3.61 16.43
C LYS A 297 -4.56 2.95 16.50
N TYR A 298 -3.78 3.03 15.41
CA TYR A 298 -2.54 2.28 15.21
C TYR A 298 -1.35 3.23 15.08
N VAL A 299 -1.37 4.30 15.84
CA VAL A 299 -0.41 5.40 15.73
C VAL A 299 1.02 5.03 16.12
N GLU A 300 1.20 3.96 16.89
CA GLU A 300 2.51 3.42 17.25
C GLU A 300 3.20 2.70 16.08
N LEU A 301 2.46 2.31 15.04
CA LEU A 301 2.98 1.64 13.86
C LEU A 301 2.63 2.43 12.60
N PRO A 302 3.53 3.30 12.10
CA PRO A 302 3.29 4.11 10.90
C PRO A 302 2.93 3.30 9.65
N ASP A 303 3.41 2.07 9.52
CA ASP A 303 3.09 1.19 8.40
C ASP A 303 1.63 0.71 8.39
N ALA A 304 0.87 0.87 9.49
CA ALA A 304 -0.57 0.64 9.50
C ALA A 304 -1.35 1.69 8.66
N TYR A 305 -0.74 2.83 8.39
CA TYR A 305 -1.29 3.94 7.59
C TYR A 305 -0.40 4.29 6.40
N LYS A 306 0.31 3.30 5.86
CA LYS A 306 1.36 3.53 4.86
C LYS A 306 0.85 4.31 3.65
N SER A 307 -0.27 3.92 3.06
CA SER A 307 -0.80 4.62 1.88
C SER A 307 -1.27 6.04 2.19
N ILE A 308 -1.82 6.30 3.38
CA ILE A 308 -2.18 7.66 3.81
C ILE A 308 -0.92 8.52 3.97
N ASN A 309 0.10 7.99 4.62
CA ASN A 309 1.39 8.68 4.80
C ASN A 309 2.00 9.05 3.45
N GLU A 310 2.02 8.10 2.52
CA GLU A 310 2.52 8.35 1.15
C GLU A 310 1.63 9.36 0.40
N ALA A 311 0.30 9.28 0.53
CA ALA A 311 -0.61 10.22 -0.13
C ALA A 311 -0.43 11.67 0.38
N LEU A 312 -0.20 11.84 1.69
CA LEU A 312 0.14 13.13 2.27
C LEU A 312 1.50 13.65 1.79
N LEU A 313 2.51 12.75 1.74
CA LEU A 313 3.83 13.08 1.18
C LEU A 313 3.74 13.49 -0.29
N HIS A 314 2.99 12.76 -1.11
CA HIS A 314 2.80 13.08 -2.54
C HIS A 314 2.11 14.43 -2.75
N ALA A 315 1.12 14.74 -1.91
CA ALA A 315 0.48 16.06 -1.91
C ALA A 315 1.48 17.15 -1.49
N GLY A 316 2.33 16.86 -0.51
CA GLY A 316 3.46 17.72 -0.11
C GLY A 316 4.41 17.98 -1.27
N ILE A 317 4.83 16.95 -2.00
CA ILE A 317 5.67 17.08 -3.19
C ILE A 317 4.99 17.98 -4.24
N THR A 318 3.70 17.75 -4.50
CA THR A 318 2.92 18.54 -5.48
C THR A 318 2.86 20.02 -5.11
N HIS A 319 2.78 20.35 -3.82
CA HIS A 319 2.68 21.73 -3.31
C HIS A 319 3.99 22.27 -2.75
N LYS A 320 5.10 21.56 -2.87
CA LYS A 320 6.40 21.88 -2.27
C LYS A 320 6.30 22.22 -0.78
N ALA A 321 5.54 21.40 -0.05
CA ALA A 321 5.32 21.53 1.38
C ALA A 321 5.85 20.31 2.12
N ASP A 322 6.58 20.52 3.20
CA ASP A 322 6.92 19.47 4.16
C ASP A 322 5.68 19.18 5.01
N VAL A 323 5.05 18.01 4.81
CA VAL A 323 3.86 17.60 5.54
C VAL A 323 4.27 16.77 6.75
N LYS A 324 4.23 17.41 7.92
CA LYS A 324 4.47 16.75 9.21
C LYS A 324 3.20 16.07 9.69
N ILE A 325 3.28 14.77 9.96
CA ILE A 325 2.15 14.02 10.49
C ILE A 325 2.30 13.93 12.01
N ASP A 326 1.35 14.53 12.73
CA ASP A 326 1.23 14.41 14.17
C ASP A 326 0.26 13.27 14.50
N TYR A 327 0.79 12.11 14.85
CA TYR A 327 -0.01 10.94 15.19
C TYR A 327 -0.63 11.09 16.57
N ILE A 328 -1.97 11.07 16.64
CA ILE A 328 -2.75 11.20 17.87
C ILE A 328 -3.53 9.92 18.11
N ASP A 329 -3.28 9.27 19.25
CA ASP A 329 -4.04 8.09 19.66
C ASP A 329 -5.48 8.50 20.01
N ALA A 330 -6.44 7.91 19.27
CA ALA A 330 -7.84 8.23 19.43
C ALA A 330 -8.42 7.78 20.78
N GLU A 331 -7.91 6.72 21.40
CA GLU A 331 -8.37 6.27 22.72
C GLU A 331 -7.88 7.21 23.81
N LEU A 332 -6.61 7.61 23.76
CA LEU A 332 -6.04 8.54 24.73
C LEU A 332 -6.68 9.94 24.61
N LEU A 333 -7.08 10.35 23.39
CA LEU A 333 -7.74 11.63 23.17
C LEU A 333 -9.10 11.75 23.90
N GLU A 334 -9.69 10.63 24.30
CA GLU A 334 -10.95 10.64 25.05
C GLU A 334 -10.81 11.26 26.45
N THR A 335 -9.64 11.12 27.08
CA THR A 335 -9.41 11.45 28.50
C THR A 335 -8.23 12.38 28.75
N ASP A 336 -7.36 12.62 27.76
CA ASP A 336 -6.14 13.41 27.91
C ASP A 336 -6.29 14.81 27.31
N ASP A 337 -6.48 15.82 28.17
CA ASP A 337 -6.59 17.22 27.76
C ASP A 337 -5.31 17.76 27.12
N ALA A 338 -4.13 17.27 27.53
CA ALA A 338 -2.87 17.67 26.93
C ALA A 338 -2.75 17.14 25.50
N LEU A 339 -3.23 15.92 25.25
CA LEU A 339 -3.30 15.36 23.91
C LEU A 339 -4.32 16.09 23.04
N PHE A 340 -5.46 16.45 23.62
CA PHE A 340 -6.47 17.27 22.94
C PHE A 340 -5.91 18.65 22.55
N ALA A 341 -5.07 19.25 23.40
CA ALA A 341 -4.43 20.54 23.10
C ALA A 341 -3.53 20.49 21.85
N ARG A 342 -3.03 19.31 21.44
CA ARG A 342 -2.24 19.15 20.21
C ARG A 342 -3.04 19.49 18.95
N LEU A 343 -4.35 19.30 18.96
CA LEU A 343 -5.23 19.69 17.85
C LEU A 343 -5.15 21.19 17.55
N ASN A 344 -4.90 22.03 18.56
CA ASN A 344 -4.73 23.48 18.38
C ASN A 344 -3.49 23.84 17.53
N GLY A 345 -2.47 22.98 17.54
CA GLY A 345 -1.26 23.16 16.76
C GLY A 345 -1.36 22.68 15.31
N ALA A 346 -2.35 21.86 15.01
CA ALA A 346 -2.52 21.28 13.68
C ALA A 346 -3.06 22.31 12.67
N ASP A 347 -2.62 22.16 11.42
CA ASP A 347 -3.11 22.96 10.29
C ASP A 347 -4.22 22.24 9.53
N ALA A 348 -4.37 20.94 9.76
CA ALA A 348 -5.46 20.12 9.27
C ALA A 348 -5.63 18.87 10.14
N ILE A 349 -6.82 18.27 10.12
CA ILE A 349 -7.14 17.05 10.87
C ILE A 349 -7.58 15.96 9.88
N LEU A 350 -6.98 14.78 9.99
CA LEU A 350 -7.32 13.59 9.22
C LEU A 350 -7.77 12.47 10.15
N VAL A 351 -8.95 11.91 9.88
CA VAL A 351 -9.45 10.70 10.57
C VAL A 351 -9.46 9.54 9.57
N PRO A 352 -8.55 8.57 9.72
CA PRO A 352 -8.41 7.46 8.80
C PRO A 352 -9.50 6.40 8.97
N GLY A 353 -9.55 5.49 8.00
CA GLY A 353 -10.35 4.27 8.05
C GLY A 353 -10.03 3.38 9.25
N GLY A 354 -10.84 2.37 9.46
CA GLY A 354 -10.71 1.37 10.52
C GLY A 354 -12.01 0.62 10.75
N PHE A 355 -11.97 -0.36 11.66
CA PHE A 355 -13.11 -1.18 12.04
C PHE A 355 -13.28 -1.21 13.56
N GLY A 356 -14.52 -1.40 14.04
CA GLY A 356 -14.86 -1.56 15.45
C GLY A 356 -14.87 -0.27 16.26
N GLU A 357 -15.43 -0.35 17.45
CA GLU A 357 -15.79 0.78 18.32
C GLU A 357 -14.60 1.50 18.96
N ARG A 358 -13.47 0.82 19.13
CA ARG A 358 -12.30 1.34 19.86
C ARG A 358 -11.83 2.70 19.30
N GLY A 359 -11.72 3.73 20.17
CA GLY A 359 -11.25 5.07 19.83
C GLY A 359 -12.25 5.93 19.03
N THR A 360 -13.51 5.51 18.87
CA THR A 360 -14.49 6.28 18.09
C THR A 360 -14.86 7.58 18.75
N ASN A 361 -14.96 7.63 20.09
CA ASN A 361 -15.27 8.87 20.83
C ASN A 361 -14.17 9.92 20.67
N GLY A 362 -12.90 9.51 20.77
CA GLY A 362 -11.79 10.44 20.55
C GLY A 362 -11.74 10.97 19.12
N LYS A 363 -12.01 10.10 18.11
CA LYS A 363 -12.17 10.54 16.73
C LYS A 363 -13.31 11.55 16.57
N MET A 364 -14.48 11.31 17.20
CA MET A 364 -15.60 12.26 17.17
C MET A 364 -15.25 13.59 17.84
N LYS A 365 -14.51 13.60 18.97
CA LYS A 365 -13.99 14.84 19.56
C LYS A 365 -13.11 15.63 18.58
N ALA A 366 -12.24 14.97 17.85
CA ALA A 366 -11.40 15.63 16.84
C ALA A 366 -12.23 16.18 15.67
N ILE A 367 -13.28 15.47 15.26
CA ILE A 367 -14.21 15.91 14.21
C ILE A 367 -14.99 17.15 14.67
N THR A 368 -15.54 17.13 15.90
CA THR A 368 -16.21 18.27 16.50
C THR A 368 -15.27 19.49 16.53
N TYR A 369 -14.04 19.27 17.01
CA TYR A 369 -13.03 20.33 17.06
C TYR A 369 -12.76 20.94 15.68
N ALA A 370 -12.56 20.10 14.65
CA ALA A 370 -12.32 20.56 13.28
C ALA A 370 -13.49 21.39 12.76
N ARG A 371 -14.73 20.90 12.92
CA ARG A 371 -15.96 21.56 12.47
C ARG A 371 -16.17 22.91 13.13
N GLU A 372 -16.01 22.99 14.46
CA GLU A 372 -16.30 24.20 15.23
C GLU A 372 -15.21 25.27 15.13
N ASN A 373 -13.96 24.87 14.88
CA ASN A 373 -12.82 25.78 14.79
C ASN A 373 -12.37 26.05 13.35
N ASN A 374 -13.14 25.62 12.35
CA ASN A 374 -12.83 25.81 10.94
C ASN A 374 -11.46 25.25 10.50
N VAL A 375 -10.99 24.19 11.17
CA VAL A 375 -9.75 23.47 10.79
C VAL A 375 -10.04 22.53 9.62
N PRO A 376 -9.28 22.56 8.52
CA PRO A 376 -9.46 21.63 7.40
C PRO A 376 -9.56 20.18 7.87
N TYR A 377 -10.60 19.47 7.42
CA TYR A 377 -10.91 18.11 7.85
C TYR A 377 -11.04 17.14 6.67
N LEU A 378 -10.34 16.01 6.74
CA LEU A 378 -10.50 14.88 5.85
C LEU A 378 -10.88 13.61 6.63
N GLY A 379 -12.07 13.07 6.35
CA GLY A 379 -12.51 11.77 6.87
C GLY A 379 -12.46 10.69 5.79
N ILE A 380 -11.83 9.55 6.09
CA ILE A 380 -11.72 8.42 5.15
C ILE A 380 -12.44 7.21 5.73
N CYS A 381 -13.37 6.60 4.99
CA CYS A 381 -14.10 5.38 5.34
C CYS A 381 -14.79 5.52 6.71
N LEU A 382 -14.28 4.89 7.77
CA LEU A 382 -14.79 5.10 9.14
C LEU A 382 -14.76 6.59 9.54
N GLY A 383 -13.79 7.37 9.08
CA GLY A 383 -13.72 8.81 9.33
C GLY A 383 -14.92 9.57 8.76
N MET A 384 -15.44 9.17 7.59
CA MET A 384 -16.70 9.71 7.06
C MET A 384 -17.89 9.28 7.92
N GLN A 385 -17.99 8.00 8.26
CA GLN A 385 -19.09 7.47 9.06
C GLN A 385 -19.21 8.18 10.41
N LEU A 386 -18.05 8.40 11.06
CA LEU A 386 -18.01 9.13 12.33
C LEU A 386 -18.33 10.62 12.17
N ALA A 387 -17.98 11.25 11.03
CA ALA A 387 -18.36 12.63 10.74
C ALA A 387 -19.89 12.78 10.60
N VAL A 388 -20.55 11.82 9.97
CA VAL A 388 -22.01 11.76 9.86
C VAL A 388 -22.67 11.55 11.24
N ILE A 389 -22.12 10.63 12.05
CA ILE A 389 -22.63 10.38 13.42
C ILE A 389 -22.44 11.63 14.30
N GLU A 390 -21.27 12.25 14.26
CA GLU A 390 -20.97 13.49 15.00
C GLU A 390 -21.95 14.61 14.65
N TYR A 391 -22.14 14.83 13.36
CA TYR A 391 -23.05 15.88 12.88
C TYR A 391 -24.50 15.62 13.30
N ALA A 392 -24.96 14.38 13.17
CA ALA A 392 -26.31 13.99 13.60
C ALA A 392 -26.52 14.18 15.11
N ARG A 393 -25.52 13.86 15.94
CA ARG A 393 -25.60 14.04 17.40
C ARG A 393 -25.55 15.49 17.82
N ASN A 394 -24.60 16.26 17.32
CA ASN A 394 -24.27 17.58 17.82
C ASN A 394 -25.05 18.71 17.12
N VAL A 395 -25.50 18.52 15.88
CA VAL A 395 -26.23 19.52 15.10
C VAL A 395 -27.72 19.19 15.00
N LEU A 396 -28.07 17.92 14.74
CA LEU A 396 -29.48 17.49 14.67
C LEU A 396 -30.05 17.02 16.00
N HIS A 397 -29.22 16.79 17.03
CA HIS A 397 -29.63 16.28 18.35
C HIS A 397 -30.33 14.91 18.28
N ILE A 398 -29.92 14.05 17.32
CA ILE A 398 -30.39 12.68 17.16
C ILE A 398 -29.42 11.76 17.90
N ASP A 399 -29.94 10.77 18.64
CA ASP A 399 -29.09 9.73 19.26
C ASP A 399 -28.61 8.71 18.20
N ALA A 400 -27.83 9.23 17.24
CA ALA A 400 -27.34 8.50 16.09
C ALA A 400 -26.16 7.59 16.46
N ASN A 401 -26.11 6.41 15.85
CA ASN A 401 -25.02 5.46 16.05
C ASN A 401 -24.75 4.59 14.81
N SER A 402 -23.71 3.75 14.90
CA SER A 402 -23.46 2.69 13.93
C SER A 402 -23.92 1.34 14.46
N SER A 403 -24.57 0.52 13.63
CA SER A 403 -24.90 -0.86 13.98
C SER A 403 -23.65 -1.75 14.11
N GLU A 404 -22.46 -1.29 13.66
CA GLU A 404 -21.18 -1.95 13.93
C GLU A 404 -20.82 -1.94 15.42
N PHE A 405 -21.16 -0.83 16.12
CA PHE A 405 -20.79 -0.63 17.53
C PHE A 405 -21.94 -1.01 18.47
N HIS A 406 -23.16 -0.66 18.09
CA HIS A 406 -24.37 -0.90 18.88
C HIS A 406 -25.45 -1.54 18.02
N ARG A 407 -25.51 -2.87 18.02
CA ARG A 407 -26.46 -3.66 17.22
C ARG A 407 -27.95 -3.33 17.49
N THR A 408 -28.26 -2.77 18.65
CA THR A 408 -29.61 -2.40 19.07
C THR A 408 -29.81 -0.88 19.08
N ALA A 409 -28.99 -0.12 18.37
CA ALA A 409 -29.14 1.34 18.30
C ALA A 409 -30.54 1.72 17.79
N ALA A 410 -31.19 2.64 18.48
CA ALA A 410 -32.52 3.13 18.10
C ALA A 410 -32.49 3.85 16.75
N GLU A 411 -31.38 4.56 16.46
CA GLU A 411 -31.16 5.34 15.24
C GLU A 411 -29.84 4.96 14.57
N PRO A 412 -29.81 3.80 13.83
CA PRO A 412 -28.60 3.37 13.12
C PRO A 412 -28.41 4.19 11.83
N ILE A 413 -27.76 5.35 11.97
CA ILE A 413 -27.46 6.21 10.83
C ILE A 413 -26.39 5.59 9.91
N ILE A 414 -25.54 4.74 10.49
CA ILE A 414 -24.58 3.87 9.78
C ILE A 414 -25.00 2.42 10.04
N GLY A 415 -25.17 1.64 9.00
CA GLY A 415 -25.66 0.26 9.14
C GLY A 415 -25.19 -0.66 8.04
N LEU A 416 -25.35 -1.98 8.28
CA LEU A 416 -25.23 -2.98 7.22
C LEU A 416 -26.35 -2.75 6.21
N ILE A 417 -26.00 -2.80 4.92
CA ILE A 417 -27.03 -2.92 3.90
C ILE A 417 -27.47 -4.36 3.88
N THR A 418 -28.68 -4.58 4.34
CA THR A 418 -29.27 -5.92 4.42
C THR A 418 -29.86 -6.38 3.09
N GLU A 419 -30.18 -5.43 2.18
CA GLU A 419 -30.80 -5.72 0.91
C GLU A 419 -30.20 -4.85 -0.19
N TRP A 420 -29.64 -5.44 -1.25
CA TRP A 420 -29.26 -4.74 -2.48
C TRP A 420 -29.50 -5.62 -3.70
N LEU A 421 -29.59 -4.98 -4.85
CA LEU A 421 -29.61 -5.67 -6.13
C LEU A 421 -28.17 -5.92 -6.58
N ASP A 422 -27.85 -7.18 -6.90
CA ASP A 422 -26.56 -7.52 -7.50
C ASP A 422 -26.47 -7.08 -8.99
N GLU A 423 -25.33 -7.36 -9.63
CA GLU A 423 -25.12 -7.01 -11.03
C GLU A 423 -26.12 -7.66 -12.02
N ARG A 424 -26.86 -8.68 -11.57
CA ARG A 424 -27.90 -9.38 -12.35
C ARG A 424 -29.30 -8.88 -12.05
N GLY A 425 -29.44 -7.94 -11.10
CA GLY A 425 -30.73 -7.44 -10.63
C GLY A 425 -31.43 -8.38 -9.65
N GLU A 426 -30.71 -9.32 -9.05
CA GLU A 426 -31.25 -10.20 -8.00
C GLU A 426 -31.06 -9.55 -6.62
N LEU A 427 -32.12 -9.65 -5.79
CA LEU A 427 -32.09 -9.14 -4.43
C LEU A 427 -31.13 -9.99 -3.58
N GLN A 428 -30.02 -9.40 -3.15
CA GLN A 428 -29.09 -10.00 -2.21
C GLN A 428 -29.49 -9.61 -0.78
N ILE A 429 -29.82 -10.60 0.06
CA ILE A 429 -30.12 -10.40 1.48
C ILE A 429 -28.86 -10.73 2.27
N ARG A 430 -28.31 -9.75 2.98
CA ARG A 430 -27.24 -9.96 3.96
C ARG A 430 -27.84 -10.24 5.34
N SER A 431 -27.37 -11.27 6.00
CA SER A 431 -27.64 -11.55 7.40
C SER A 431 -26.37 -11.45 8.23
N ASP A 432 -26.50 -11.28 9.53
CA ASP A 432 -25.38 -11.28 10.48
C ASP A 432 -24.55 -12.60 10.45
N ASP A 433 -25.14 -13.70 9.94
CA ASP A 433 -24.51 -15.01 9.78
C ASP A 433 -23.84 -15.21 8.41
N SER A 434 -23.89 -14.20 7.52
CA SER A 434 -23.20 -14.27 6.22
C SER A 434 -21.68 -14.30 6.41
N ASP A 435 -20.98 -15.05 5.57
CA ASP A 435 -19.51 -15.06 5.56
C ASP A 435 -18.97 -13.63 5.52
N LEU A 436 -18.28 -13.25 6.60
CA LEU A 436 -17.79 -11.89 6.79
C LEU A 436 -16.87 -11.44 5.65
N GLY A 437 -16.16 -12.34 4.97
CA GLY A 437 -15.34 -12.03 3.80
C GLY A 437 -16.15 -11.67 2.54
N GLY A 438 -17.35 -12.26 2.37
CA GLY A 438 -18.19 -12.08 1.17
C GLY A 438 -19.09 -10.85 1.17
N THR A 439 -19.13 -10.06 2.25
CA THR A 439 -20.06 -8.93 2.40
C THR A 439 -19.44 -7.55 2.27
N MET A 440 -18.12 -7.45 2.08
CA MET A 440 -17.44 -6.16 1.91
C MET A 440 -17.57 -5.61 0.50
N ARG A 441 -17.72 -4.29 0.38
CA ARG A 441 -17.41 -3.59 -0.86
C ARG A 441 -15.89 -3.47 -0.94
N LEU A 442 -15.32 -4.12 -1.94
CA LEU A 442 -13.87 -4.22 -2.15
C LEU A 442 -13.50 -3.78 -3.57
N GLY A 443 -12.34 -3.12 -3.67
CA GLY A 443 -11.76 -2.71 -4.95
C GLY A 443 -12.44 -1.50 -5.58
N ALA A 444 -12.16 -1.29 -6.86
CA ALA A 444 -12.59 -0.13 -7.60
C ALA A 444 -14.11 -0.12 -7.83
N GLN A 445 -14.75 0.98 -7.42
CA GLN A 445 -16.18 1.23 -7.59
C GLN A 445 -16.38 2.60 -8.23
N GLN A 446 -17.39 2.69 -9.09
CA GLN A 446 -17.78 3.95 -9.71
C GLN A 446 -18.68 4.76 -8.77
N ALA A 447 -18.41 6.05 -8.67
CA ALA A 447 -19.24 7.01 -7.95
C ALA A 447 -19.58 8.22 -8.84
N GLU A 448 -20.80 8.75 -8.65
CA GLU A 448 -21.31 9.95 -9.28
C GLU A 448 -21.28 11.11 -8.28
N LEU A 449 -20.48 12.12 -8.56
CA LEU A 449 -20.38 13.32 -7.74
C LEU A 449 -21.45 14.33 -8.11
N VAL A 450 -21.99 14.99 -7.13
CA VAL A 450 -23.00 16.05 -7.33
C VAL A 450 -22.34 17.23 -8.04
N ALA A 451 -22.91 17.63 -9.17
CA ALA A 451 -22.39 18.73 -9.96
C ALA A 451 -22.37 20.04 -9.13
N GLY A 452 -21.23 20.71 -9.14
CA GLY A 452 -21.04 21.95 -8.35
C GLY A 452 -20.57 21.72 -6.90
N SER A 453 -20.53 20.48 -6.41
CA SER A 453 -19.92 20.17 -5.12
C SER A 453 -18.42 20.50 -5.10
N LYS A 454 -17.86 20.73 -3.94
CA LYS A 454 -16.41 20.96 -3.78
C LYS A 454 -15.62 19.73 -4.24
N LEU A 455 -16.12 18.54 -3.94
CA LEU A 455 -15.50 17.29 -4.37
C LEU A 455 -15.46 17.15 -5.90
N ALA A 456 -16.57 17.43 -6.60
CA ALA A 456 -16.60 17.43 -8.08
C ALA A 456 -15.61 18.45 -8.68
N GLN A 457 -15.46 19.62 -8.08
CA GLN A 457 -14.48 20.62 -8.47
C GLN A 457 -13.04 20.14 -8.27
N ILE A 458 -12.76 19.45 -7.16
CA ILE A 458 -11.44 18.88 -6.83
C ILE A 458 -11.03 17.82 -7.86
N TYR A 459 -11.95 16.91 -8.21
CA TYR A 459 -11.67 15.87 -9.21
C TYR A 459 -11.73 16.38 -10.66
N GLY A 460 -12.36 17.52 -10.89
CA GLY A 460 -12.60 18.03 -12.25
C GLY A 460 -13.55 17.15 -13.08
N SER A 461 -14.32 16.29 -12.42
CA SER A 461 -15.25 15.33 -13.03
C SER A 461 -16.41 15.04 -12.08
N THR A 462 -17.56 14.69 -12.64
CA THR A 462 -18.70 14.16 -11.87
C THR A 462 -18.73 12.62 -11.82
N ASN A 463 -17.87 11.95 -12.58
CA ASN A 463 -17.74 10.48 -12.53
C ASN A 463 -16.32 10.13 -12.09
N ILE A 464 -16.21 9.37 -11.01
CA ILE A 464 -14.93 8.92 -10.48
C ILE A 464 -14.95 7.42 -10.23
N THR A 465 -13.77 6.85 -10.13
CA THR A 465 -13.58 5.45 -9.74
C THR A 465 -12.56 5.40 -8.62
N GLU A 466 -12.97 4.89 -7.46
CA GLU A 466 -12.13 4.81 -6.26
C GLU A 466 -12.22 3.43 -5.62
N ARG A 467 -11.21 3.07 -4.82
CA ARG A 467 -11.16 1.77 -4.15
C ARG A 467 -11.86 1.81 -2.81
N HIS A 468 -12.56 0.73 -2.50
CA HIS A 468 -13.34 0.54 -1.29
C HIS A 468 -12.83 -0.63 -0.47
N ARG A 469 -13.04 -0.54 0.86
CA ARG A 469 -12.83 -1.62 1.83
C ARG A 469 -13.72 -1.41 3.05
N HIS A 470 -15.01 -1.67 2.93
CA HIS A 470 -15.95 -1.49 4.04
C HIS A 470 -17.21 -2.33 3.89
N ARG A 471 -17.96 -2.47 4.99
CA ARG A 471 -19.24 -3.22 5.08
C ARG A 471 -20.41 -2.34 5.42
N TYR A 472 -20.17 -1.28 6.20
CA TYR A 472 -21.20 -0.41 6.73
C TYR A 472 -21.32 0.82 5.83
N GLU A 473 -22.55 1.29 5.70
CA GLU A 473 -22.94 2.38 4.80
C GLU A 473 -23.82 3.37 5.55
N MET A 474 -23.85 4.61 5.04
CA MET A 474 -24.81 5.60 5.53
C MET A 474 -26.23 5.23 5.11
N ASN A 475 -27.18 5.32 6.03
CA ASN A 475 -28.58 5.06 5.77
C ASN A 475 -29.23 6.25 5.05
N ASN A 476 -29.71 6.05 3.83
CA ASN A 476 -30.26 7.10 2.96
C ASN A 476 -31.46 7.85 3.55
N ARG A 477 -32.19 7.29 4.53
CA ARG A 477 -33.30 7.99 5.19
C ARG A 477 -32.88 9.25 5.93
N TYR A 478 -31.59 9.39 6.25
CA TYR A 478 -31.05 10.56 6.95
C TYR A 478 -30.47 11.64 6.01
N ILE A 479 -30.50 11.42 4.70
CA ILE A 479 -30.00 12.40 3.72
C ILE A 479 -30.69 13.74 3.88
N GLU A 480 -32.03 13.76 3.77
CA GLU A 480 -32.81 14.99 3.83
C GLU A 480 -32.64 15.74 5.18
N PRO A 481 -32.70 15.09 6.36
CA PRO A 481 -32.42 15.76 7.61
C PRO A 481 -31.03 16.39 7.71
N LEU A 482 -29.99 15.70 7.21
CA LEU A 482 -28.61 16.20 7.22
C LEU A 482 -28.43 17.40 6.29
N GLU A 483 -29.01 17.35 5.08
CA GLU A 483 -28.96 18.45 4.13
C GLU A 483 -29.70 19.70 4.63
N GLN A 484 -30.85 19.53 5.25
CA GLN A 484 -31.60 20.66 5.89
C GLN A 484 -30.80 21.30 7.01
N ALA A 485 -29.94 20.52 7.69
CA ALA A 485 -29.07 21.04 8.75
C ALA A 485 -27.75 21.63 8.22
N GLY A 486 -27.44 21.51 6.94
CA GLY A 486 -26.27 22.12 6.30
C GLY A 486 -25.10 21.19 5.96
N MET A 487 -25.23 19.87 6.14
CA MET A 487 -24.31 18.89 5.59
C MET A 487 -24.80 18.48 4.20
N THR A 488 -23.97 18.53 3.20
CA THR A 488 -24.33 18.19 1.82
C THR A 488 -23.80 16.82 1.45
N ILE A 489 -24.63 15.99 0.82
CA ILE A 489 -24.18 14.77 0.17
C ILE A 489 -23.56 15.16 -1.16
N SER A 490 -22.27 14.91 -1.33
CA SER A 490 -21.50 15.32 -2.52
C SER A 490 -21.21 14.20 -3.51
N GLY A 491 -21.55 12.94 -3.19
CA GLY A 491 -21.37 11.82 -4.10
C GLY A 491 -22.17 10.59 -3.71
N TYR A 492 -22.54 9.82 -4.74
CA TYR A 492 -23.31 8.58 -4.61
C TYR A 492 -22.66 7.45 -5.42
N SER A 493 -22.81 6.20 -4.97
CA SER A 493 -22.45 5.06 -5.79
C SER A 493 -23.31 4.98 -7.05
N ALA A 494 -22.68 4.74 -8.21
CA ALA A 494 -23.37 4.77 -9.50
C ALA A 494 -24.47 3.71 -9.66
N LYS A 495 -24.34 2.55 -8.97
CA LYS A 495 -25.28 1.44 -9.12
C LYS A 495 -26.37 1.40 -8.03
N GLN A 496 -26.05 1.75 -6.81
CA GLN A 496 -26.89 1.49 -5.63
C GLN A 496 -27.37 2.76 -4.95
N HIS A 497 -26.93 3.91 -5.42
CA HIS A 497 -27.26 5.23 -4.87
C HIS A 497 -26.95 5.35 -3.36
N LEU A 498 -25.84 4.71 -2.94
CA LEU A 498 -25.31 4.81 -1.58
C LEU A 498 -24.47 6.07 -1.44
N VAL A 499 -24.45 6.65 -0.24
CA VAL A 499 -23.68 7.86 0.02
C VAL A 499 -22.18 7.53 0.01
N GLU A 500 -21.45 8.17 -0.89
CA GLU A 500 -20.00 8.01 -1.05
C GLU A 500 -19.19 9.16 -0.45
N SER A 501 -19.81 10.32 -0.30
CA SER A 501 -19.12 11.49 0.26
C SER A 501 -20.07 12.52 0.82
N VAL A 502 -19.59 13.22 1.87
CA VAL A 502 -20.27 14.34 2.51
C VAL A 502 -19.33 15.54 2.62
N GLU A 503 -19.90 16.74 2.58
CA GLU A 503 -19.17 17.99 2.80
C GLU A 503 -20.01 19.01 3.59
N ILE A 504 -19.34 19.93 4.27
CA ILE A 504 -19.97 21.08 4.93
C ILE A 504 -19.63 22.33 4.10
N PRO A 505 -20.55 22.86 3.28
CA PRO A 505 -20.26 23.94 2.34
C PRO A 505 -19.77 25.24 3.00
N ASN A 506 -20.30 25.54 4.19
CA ASN A 506 -19.96 26.76 4.95
C ASN A 506 -18.63 26.64 5.72
N HIS A 507 -18.03 25.45 5.77
CA HIS A 507 -16.71 25.24 6.34
C HIS A 507 -15.62 25.50 5.29
N PRO A 508 -14.47 26.09 5.65
CA PRO A 508 -13.38 26.34 4.70
C PRO A 508 -12.98 25.12 3.88
N TRP A 509 -12.80 23.98 4.55
CA TRP A 509 -12.55 22.70 3.90
C TRP A 509 -12.95 21.53 4.82
N PHE A 510 -14.12 20.95 4.62
CA PHE A 510 -14.60 19.78 5.36
C PHE A 510 -15.16 18.79 4.35
N ILE A 511 -14.43 17.71 4.11
CA ILE A 511 -14.83 16.65 3.18
C ILE A 511 -14.57 15.30 3.84
N ALA A 512 -15.53 14.40 3.70
CA ALA A 512 -15.35 13.02 4.11
C ALA A 512 -15.87 12.06 3.05
N VAL A 513 -15.15 10.96 2.84
CA VAL A 513 -15.37 9.99 1.76
C VAL A 513 -15.43 8.57 2.29
N GLN A 514 -16.31 7.73 1.70
CA GLN A 514 -16.47 6.34 2.08
C GLN A 514 -15.35 5.45 1.48
N PHE A 515 -14.83 5.84 0.33
CA PHE A 515 -13.74 5.17 -0.38
C PHE A 515 -12.36 5.53 0.20
N HIS A 516 -11.32 4.88 -0.34
CA HIS A 516 -9.93 5.01 0.09
C HIS A 516 -9.06 5.67 -1.00
N PRO A 517 -9.03 7.00 -1.09
CA PRO A 517 -8.28 7.72 -2.12
C PRO A 517 -6.76 7.57 -1.98
N GLU A 518 -6.28 7.17 -0.81
CA GLU A 518 -4.86 6.93 -0.53
C GLU A 518 -4.25 5.83 -1.40
N PHE A 519 -5.04 4.83 -1.81
CA PHE A 519 -4.55 3.69 -2.60
C PHE A 519 -4.17 4.06 -4.04
N THR A 520 -4.66 5.17 -4.56
CA THR A 520 -4.39 5.60 -5.94
C THR A 520 -3.46 6.80 -6.06
N SER A 521 -2.91 7.26 -4.93
CA SER A 521 -1.95 8.36 -4.91
C SER A 521 -0.59 7.96 -5.50
N SER A 522 0.04 8.86 -6.24
CA SER A 522 1.36 8.66 -6.83
C SER A 522 2.32 9.81 -6.57
N PRO A 523 3.65 9.58 -6.51
CA PRO A 523 4.63 10.63 -6.24
C PRO A 523 4.70 11.71 -7.34
N ARG A 524 4.28 11.38 -8.56
CA ARG A 524 4.38 12.28 -9.74
C ARG A 524 3.25 13.29 -9.86
N GLY A 525 2.16 13.13 -9.13
CA GLY A 525 1.00 14.02 -9.27
C GLY A 525 0.11 14.07 -8.04
N GLY A 526 0.42 13.28 -7.02
CA GLY A 526 -0.41 13.12 -5.83
C GLY A 526 -1.74 12.45 -6.14
N HIS A 527 -2.73 12.73 -5.32
CA HIS A 527 -4.14 12.42 -5.54
C HIS A 527 -4.97 13.71 -5.42
N PRO A 528 -5.97 13.98 -6.26
CA PRO A 528 -6.68 15.26 -6.26
C PRO A 528 -7.20 15.68 -4.89
N LEU A 529 -7.80 14.75 -4.14
CA LEU A 529 -8.35 15.01 -2.82
C LEU A 529 -7.27 15.38 -1.80
N PHE A 530 -6.16 14.61 -1.74
CA PHE A 530 -5.04 14.91 -0.85
C PHE A 530 -4.32 16.20 -1.23
N ASN A 531 -4.16 16.48 -2.53
CA ASN A 531 -3.60 17.74 -3.01
C ASN A 531 -4.44 18.93 -2.52
N SER A 532 -5.77 18.86 -2.66
CA SER A 532 -6.68 19.89 -2.18
C SER A 532 -6.65 20.04 -0.65
N PHE A 533 -6.55 18.92 0.08
CA PHE A 533 -6.48 18.91 1.54
C PHE A 533 -5.19 19.58 2.05
N VAL A 534 -4.03 19.22 1.53
CA VAL A 534 -2.74 19.84 1.91
C VAL A 534 -2.69 21.32 1.51
N LYS A 535 -3.27 21.69 0.36
CA LYS A 535 -3.42 23.09 -0.02
C LYS A 535 -4.30 23.87 0.97
N ALA A 536 -5.38 23.25 1.44
CA ALA A 536 -6.25 23.88 2.47
C ALA A 536 -5.52 24.01 3.81
N ALA A 537 -4.74 23.00 4.22
CA ALA A 537 -3.91 23.05 5.42
C ALA A 537 -2.90 24.20 5.34
N ARG A 538 -2.22 24.38 4.20
CA ARG A 538 -1.29 25.50 3.98
C ARG A 538 -1.99 26.86 4.08
N ASN A 539 -3.13 27.01 3.40
CA ASN A 539 -3.92 28.25 3.49
C ASN A 539 -4.37 28.56 4.92
N TYR A 540 -4.71 27.54 5.70
CA TYR A 540 -5.10 27.69 7.11
C TYR A 540 -3.89 28.11 7.95
N SER A 541 -2.72 27.49 7.74
CA SER A 541 -1.48 27.82 8.42
C SER A 541 -1.04 29.27 8.15
N ASP A 542 -1.13 29.71 6.88
CA ASP A 542 -0.76 31.07 6.46
C ASP A 542 -1.68 32.17 7.06
N ASN A 543 -2.87 31.80 7.55
CA ASN A 543 -3.88 32.71 8.13
C ASN A 543 -4.00 32.59 9.66
N LYS A 544 -3.25 31.70 10.32
CA LYS A 544 -3.12 31.64 11.78
C LYS A 544 -2.31 32.81 12.29
#